data_340e7a9acacdb5b4a113b7a3208f9c6c
#
_entry.id   340e7a9acacdb5b4a113b7a3208f9c6c
#
_cell.length_a   1.000
_cell.length_b   1.000
_cell.length_c   1.000
_cell.angle_alpha   90.00
_cell.angle_beta   90.00
_cell.angle_gamma   90.00
#
_symmetry.space_group_name_H-M   'P 1'
#
loop_
_entity.id
_entity.type
_entity.pdbx_description
1 polymer ?
#
loop_
_entity_poly.entity_id
_entity_poly.type
_entity_poly.pdbx_seq_one_letter_code
_entity_poly.pdbx_strand_id
1 'polypeptide(L)'
;TKNNFLFKIKSLALQDNQILFGADDIFGSPTSSLNLAEGINELLKSIDEYDFSHKLFHFSDLGSVSRFTFLNEIIKKLNLKFNLTNSVQPTQNSHFNLIAPRPQNTSLNPNLFSETFKFKLQDWKKALNKTIELV
;
A
#
# COMPACT_ATOMS: atom_id res chain seq x y z
N THR A 1 -1.73 15.63 0.72
CA THR A 1 -0.92 16.02 -0.47
C THR A 1 -1.43 15.31 -1.70
N LYS A 2 -1.79 16.05 -2.75
CA LYS A 2 -2.31 15.55 -4.04
C LYS A 2 -1.32 14.68 -4.84
N ASN A 3 -0.21 14.21 -4.24
CA ASN A 3 0.90 13.61 -4.96
C ASN A 3 1.25 12.17 -4.52
N ASN A 4 0.33 11.45 -3.89
CA ASN A 4 0.52 10.04 -3.58
C ASN A 4 0.06 9.13 -4.74
N PHE A 5 0.44 7.84 -4.67
CA PHE A 5 0.13 6.84 -5.69
C PHE A 5 -1.37 6.73 -5.98
N LEU A 6 -2.20 6.64 -4.94
CA LEU A 6 -3.65 6.47 -5.08
C LEU A 6 -4.30 7.66 -5.81
N PHE A 7 -3.91 8.90 -5.47
CA PHE A 7 -4.44 10.08 -6.17
C PHE A 7 -4.04 10.15 -7.63
N LYS A 8 -2.80 9.73 -7.97
CA LYS A 8 -2.36 9.62 -9.36
C LYS A 8 -3.20 8.61 -10.13
N ILE A 9 -3.42 7.42 -9.55
CA ILE A 9 -4.25 6.38 -10.17
C ILE A 9 -5.70 6.85 -10.31
N LYS A 10 -6.27 7.50 -9.30
CA LYS A 10 -7.61 8.08 -9.39
C LYS A 10 -7.71 9.08 -10.53
N SER A 11 -6.76 10.01 -10.66
CA SER A 11 -6.75 11.01 -11.73
C SER A 11 -6.69 10.39 -13.12
N LEU A 12 -5.95 9.28 -13.28
CA LEU A 12 -5.91 8.51 -14.53
C LEU A 12 -7.24 7.78 -14.76
N ALA A 13 -7.77 7.12 -13.74
CA ALA A 13 -9.01 6.36 -13.84
C ALA A 13 -10.21 7.23 -14.21
N LEU A 14 -10.26 8.49 -13.74
CA LEU A 14 -11.34 9.42 -14.07
C LEU A 14 -11.36 9.86 -15.53
N GLN A 15 -10.34 9.54 -16.34
CA GLN A 15 -10.38 9.72 -17.79
C GLN A 15 -11.24 8.66 -18.49
N ASP A 16 -11.66 7.63 -17.74
CA ASP A 16 -12.43 6.46 -18.15
C ASP A 16 -11.85 5.67 -19.33
N ASN A 17 -12.31 4.46 -19.50
CA ASN A 17 -11.90 3.56 -20.59
C ASN A 17 -10.36 3.43 -20.77
N GLN A 18 -9.62 3.51 -19.65
CA GLN A 18 -8.16 3.40 -19.65
C GLN A 18 -7.70 1.95 -19.48
N ILE A 19 -6.61 1.60 -20.15
CA ILE A 19 -5.86 0.38 -19.91
C ILE A 19 -4.58 0.76 -19.18
N LEU A 20 -4.48 0.37 -17.92
CA LEU A 20 -3.31 0.61 -17.08
C LEU A 20 -2.45 -0.65 -17.00
N PHE A 21 -1.15 -0.47 -16.80
CA PHE A 21 -0.21 -1.58 -16.66
C PHE A 21 0.36 -1.64 -15.25
N GLY A 22 0.42 -2.85 -14.70
CA GLY A 22 1.00 -3.12 -13.38
C GLY A 22 2.06 -4.22 -13.45
N ALA A 23 3.21 -4.00 -12.81
CA ALA A 23 4.24 -5.02 -12.71
C ALA A 23 3.76 -6.19 -11.84
N ASP A 24 3.81 -7.41 -12.35
CA ASP A 24 3.43 -8.63 -11.65
C ASP A 24 4.62 -9.36 -11.01
N ASP A 25 5.84 -8.96 -11.35
CA ASP A 25 7.12 -9.47 -10.87
C ASP A 25 7.73 -8.65 -9.70
N ILE A 26 7.08 -7.56 -9.26
CA ILE A 26 7.52 -6.71 -8.13
C ILE A 26 6.48 -6.75 -7.01
N PHE A 27 6.92 -7.18 -5.84
CA PHE A 27 6.08 -7.35 -4.65
C PHE A 27 6.42 -6.34 -3.55
N GLY A 28 5.44 -6.02 -2.71
CA GLY A 28 5.60 -5.15 -1.55
C GLY A 28 4.40 -5.24 -0.61
N SER A 29 4.48 -4.53 0.50
CA SER A 29 3.40 -4.43 1.49
C SER A 29 2.74 -3.04 1.39
N PRO A 30 1.59 -2.92 0.69
CA PRO A 30 0.84 -1.66 0.67
C PRO A 30 0.45 -1.28 2.10
N THR A 31 0.70 -0.04 2.48
CA THR A 31 0.49 0.43 3.85
C THR A 31 -0.32 1.71 3.83
N SER A 32 -1.41 1.72 4.60
CA SER A 32 -2.24 2.91 4.78
C SER A 32 -1.54 3.92 5.70
N SER A 33 -1.53 5.19 5.30
CA SER A 33 -1.04 6.26 6.16
C SER A 33 -1.86 6.44 7.43
N LEU A 34 -3.15 6.08 7.41
CA LEU A 34 -4.01 6.07 8.60
C LEU A 34 -3.54 5.01 9.60
N ASN A 35 -3.34 3.77 9.12
CA ASN A 35 -2.86 2.69 9.99
C ASN A 35 -1.44 2.98 10.52
N LEU A 36 -0.58 3.57 9.69
CA LEU A 36 0.75 4.01 10.13
C LEU A 36 0.65 5.07 11.25
N ALA A 37 -0.24 6.04 11.11
CA ALA A 37 -0.47 7.05 12.14
C ALA A 37 -1.01 6.44 13.44
N GLU A 38 -1.95 5.48 13.34
CA GLU A 38 -2.44 4.72 14.50
C GLU A 38 -1.31 3.94 15.17
N GLY A 39 -0.45 3.26 14.39
CA GLY A 39 0.71 2.54 14.89
C GLY A 39 1.73 3.43 15.59
N ILE A 40 2.03 4.61 15.03
CA ILE A 40 2.92 5.60 15.65
C ILE A 40 2.31 6.09 16.98
N ASN A 41 1.01 6.36 17.02
CA ASN A 41 0.34 6.78 18.25
C ASN A 41 0.43 5.71 19.34
N GLU A 42 0.32 4.43 19.00
CA GLU A 42 0.48 3.34 19.96
C GLU A 42 1.92 3.22 20.46
N LEU A 43 2.91 3.39 19.57
CA LEU A 43 4.32 3.45 19.96
C LEU A 43 4.58 4.61 20.93
N LEU A 44 4.03 5.79 20.66
CA LEU A 44 4.22 6.97 21.53
C LEU A 44 3.65 6.79 22.94
N LYS A 45 2.60 6.00 23.13
CA LYS A 45 2.06 5.66 24.45
C LYS A 45 3.02 4.82 25.29
N SER A 46 3.91 4.09 24.64
CA SER A 46 4.89 3.20 25.30
C SER A 46 6.29 3.83 25.38
N ILE A 47 6.45 5.10 25.02
CA ILE A 47 7.78 5.71 24.83
C ILE A 47 8.60 5.75 26.13
N ASP A 48 7.95 5.94 27.28
CA ASP A 48 8.60 6.00 28.59
C ASP A 48 8.83 4.62 29.23
N GLU A 49 8.15 3.59 28.72
CA GLU A 49 8.16 2.23 29.29
C GLU A 49 9.05 1.26 28.52
N TYR A 50 9.45 1.62 27.30
CA TYR A 50 10.15 0.71 26.40
C TYR A 50 11.55 1.22 26.06
N ASP A 51 12.56 0.35 26.24
CA ASP A 51 13.92 0.63 25.78
C ASP A 51 14.03 0.44 24.26
N PHE A 52 14.10 1.55 23.54
CA PHE A 52 14.25 1.60 22.08
C PHE A 52 15.70 1.50 21.62
N SER A 53 16.67 1.42 22.54
CA SER A 53 18.08 1.35 22.17
C SER A 53 18.34 0.12 21.29
N HIS A 54 18.96 0.35 20.12
CA HIS A 54 19.36 -0.70 19.16
C HIS A 54 18.20 -1.55 18.59
N LYS A 55 16.98 -1.03 18.59
CA LYS A 55 15.82 -1.71 17.99
C LYS A 55 15.41 -1.08 16.67
N LEU A 56 15.18 -1.92 15.68
CA LEU A 56 14.57 -1.56 14.40
C LEU A 56 13.22 -2.25 14.28
N PHE A 57 12.18 -1.47 14.09
CA PHE A 57 10.84 -1.97 13.84
C PHE A 57 10.43 -1.72 12.40
N HIS A 58 9.83 -2.72 11.77
CA HIS A 58 9.13 -2.55 10.51
C HIS A 58 7.65 -2.39 10.77
N PHE A 59 7.02 -1.46 10.07
CA PHE A 59 5.58 -1.29 10.07
C PHE A 59 5.04 -1.42 8.65
N SER A 60 4.03 -2.27 8.49
CA SER A 60 3.23 -2.36 7.25
C SER A 60 1.87 -2.96 7.56
N ASP A 61 0.90 -2.76 6.68
CA ASP A 61 -0.30 -3.57 6.70
C ASP A 61 0.05 -5.02 6.33
N LEU A 62 -0.79 -5.97 6.73
CA LEU A 62 -0.60 -7.39 6.46
C LEU A 62 -0.79 -7.71 4.98
N GLY A 63 0.09 -8.56 4.47
CA GLY A 63 0.07 -9.09 3.12
C GLY A 63 1.19 -8.57 2.24
N SER A 64 1.63 -9.45 1.33
CA SER A 64 2.55 -9.16 0.25
C SER A 64 1.80 -9.28 -1.07
N VAL A 65 1.93 -8.30 -1.94
CA VAL A 65 1.13 -8.25 -3.18
C VAL A 65 1.95 -7.65 -4.32
N SER A 66 1.73 -8.14 -5.54
CA SER A 66 2.34 -7.53 -6.71
C SER A 66 1.76 -6.14 -6.99
N ARG A 67 2.52 -5.30 -7.67
CA ARG A 67 2.02 -3.98 -8.10
C ARG A 67 0.82 -4.08 -9.03
N PHE A 68 0.79 -5.13 -9.88
CA PHE A 68 -0.37 -5.43 -10.72
C PHE A 68 -1.60 -5.73 -9.86
N THR A 69 -1.50 -6.64 -8.89
CA THR A 69 -2.64 -7.01 -8.05
C THR A 69 -3.15 -5.81 -7.24
N PHE A 70 -2.24 -5.02 -6.67
CA PHE A 70 -2.61 -3.82 -5.92
C PHE A 70 -3.32 -2.77 -6.80
N LEU A 71 -2.77 -2.48 -7.99
CA LEU A 71 -3.38 -1.57 -8.96
C LEU A 71 -4.75 -2.06 -9.42
N ASN A 72 -4.88 -3.35 -9.70
CA ASN A 72 -6.14 -3.95 -10.13
C ASN A 72 -7.23 -3.82 -9.05
N GLU A 73 -6.90 -4.02 -7.77
CA GLU A 73 -7.86 -3.80 -6.68
C GLU A 73 -8.27 -2.33 -6.54
N ILE A 74 -7.34 -1.39 -6.73
CA ILE A 74 -7.66 0.05 -6.76
C ILE A 74 -8.64 0.35 -7.89
N ILE A 75 -8.33 -0.07 -9.12
CA ILE A 75 -9.16 0.20 -10.31
C ILE A 75 -10.54 -0.41 -10.18
N LYS A 76 -10.66 -1.66 -9.72
CA LYS A 76 -11.97 -2.30 -9.46
C LYS A 76 -12.84 -1.44 -8.53
N LYS A 77 -12.26 -0.92 -7.45
CA LYS A 77 -13.01 -0.08 -6.49
C LYS A 77 -13.37 1.29 -7.05
N LEU A 78 -12.47 1.92 -7.80
CA LEU A 78 -12.74 3.20 -8.46
C LEU A 78 -13.81 3.04 -9.54
N ASN A 79 -13.75 1.97 -10.34
CA ASN A 79 -14.77 1.68 -11.35
C ASN A 79 -16.16 1.54 -10.70
N LEU A 80 -16.27 0.80 -9.60
CA LEU A 80 -17.53 0.67 -8.87
C LEU A 80 -18.01 2.01 -8.27
N LYS A 81 -17.08 2.78 -7.68
CA LYS A 81 -17.43 4.06 -7.02
C LYS A 81 -17.88 5.14 -8.00
N PHE A 82 -17.29 5.21 -9.18
CA PHE A 82 -17.49 6.26 -10.17
C PHE A 82 -18.15 5.79 -11.47
N ASN A 83 -18.60 4.53 -11.52
CA ASN A 83 -19.21 3.91 -12.70
C ASN A 83 -18.32 4.02 -13.96
N LEU A 84 -17.06 3.56 -13.83
CA LEU A 84 -16.04 3.62 -14.89
C LEU A 84 -15.74 2.23 -15.46
N THR A 85 -15.05 2.17 -16.60
CA THR A 85 -14.76 0.96 -17.38
C THR A 85 -13.27 0.68 -17.57
N ASN A 86 -12.42 1.22 -16.68
CA ASN A 86 -10.97 1.00 -16.75
C ASN A 86 -10.59 -0.46 -16.51
N SER A 87 -9.48 -0.89 -17.10
CA SER A 87 -8.90 -2.22 -16.92
C SER A 87 -7.42 -2.15 -16.55
N VAL A 88 -6.89 -3.25 -15.99
CA VAL A 88 -5.47 -3.36 -15.66
C VAL A 88 -4.91 -4.62 -16.32
N GLN A 89 -3.76 -4.49 -16.95
CA GLN A 89 -3.01 -5.60 -17.55
C GLN A 89 -1.69 -5.84 -16.80
N PRO A 90 -1.30 -7.10 -16.59
CA PRO A 90 0.00 -7.42 -16.02
C PRO A 90 1.12 -7.11 -17.01
N THR A 91 2.27 -6.71 -16.47
CA THR A 91 3.50 -6.53 -17.25
C THR A 91 4.73 -6.76 -16.37
N GLN A 92 5.89 -6.90 -16.98
CA GLN A 92 7.16 -6.98 -16.27
C GLN A 92 7.64 -5.59 -15.83
N ASN A 93 8.36 -5.49 -14.72
CA ASN A 93 8.90 -4.22 -14.22
C ASN A 93 9.83 -3.52 -15.23
N SER A 94 10.52 -4.29 -16.08
CA SER A 94 11.36 -3.78 -17.17
C SER A 94 10.61 -2.90 -18.19
N HIS A 95 9.30 -3.10 -18.32
CA HIS A 95 8.44 -2.28 -19.18
C HIS A 95 8.49 -0.77 -18.82
N PHE A 96 8.73 -0.45 -17.54
CA PHE A 96 8.67 0.94 -17.07
C PHE A 96 9.98 1.73 -17.25
N ASN A 97 11.03 1.14 -17.81
CA ASN A 97 12.32 1.79 -18.10
C ASN A 97 12.85 2.64 -16.93
N LEU A 98 12.83 2.10 -15.72
CA LEU A 98 13.25 2.83 -14.52
C LEU A 98 14.77 3.00 -14.51
N ILE A 99 15.24 4.20 -14.14
CA ILE A 99 16.67 4.52 -14.04
C ILE A 99 17.36 3.65 -12.97
N ALA A 100 16.69 3.43 -11.83
CA ALA A 100 17.24 2.63 -10.74
C ALA A 100 16.60 1.23 -10.73
N PRO A 101 17.40 0.15 -10.62
CA PRO A 101 16.86 -1.19 -10.43
C PRO A 101 16.09 -1.27 -9.11
N ARG A 102 14.98 -1.98 -9.10
CA ARG A 102 14.18 -2.19 -7.91
C ARG A 102 14.26 -3.65 -7.49
N PRO A 103 14.37 -3.96 -6.18
CA PRO A 103 14.26 -5.31 -5.68
C PRO A 103 12.91 -5.92 -6.09
N GLN A 104 12.91 -7.21 -6.42
CA GLN A 104 11.67 -7.91 -6.78
C GLN A 104 10.70 -8.02 -5.59
N ASN A 105 11.23 -8.13 -4.37
CA ASN A 105 10.42 -8.19 -3.17
C ASN A 105 10.89 -7.17 -2.12
N THR A 106 10.02 -6.23 -1.80
CA THR A 106 10.21 -5.20 -0.77
C THR A 106 9.19 -5.34 0.36
N SER A 107 8.59 -6.52 0.51
CA SER A 107 7.63 -6.79 1.58
C SER A 107 8.30 -6.74 2.94
N LEU A 108 7.63 -6.14 3.91
CA LEU A 108 8.11 -6.02 5.28
C LEU A 108 7.43 -7.07 6.18
N ASN A 109 8.14 -7.48 7.23
CA ASN A 109 7.56 -8.28 8.31
C ASN A 109 7.29 -7.37 9.51
N PRO A 110 6.03 -7.01 9.81
CA PRO A 110 5.66 -6.12 10.90
C PRO A 110 5.40 -6.83 12.23
N ASN A 111 5.64 -8.14 12.34
CA ASN A 111 5.27 -8.93 13.52
C ASN A 111 5.92 -8.41 14.79
N LEU A 112 7.23 -8.08 14.75
CA LEU A 112 7.93 -7.54 15.92
C LEU A 112 7.26 -6.27 16.45
N PHE A 113 6.83 -5.36 15.57
CA PHE A 113 6.07 -4.17 15.97
C PHE A 113 4.74 -4.56 16.62
N SER A 114 3.98 -5.41 15.97
CA SER A 114 2.67 -5.88 16.45
C SER A 114 2.75 -6.53 17.83
N GLU A 115 3.72 -7.41 18.04
CA GLU A 115 3.92 -8.14 19.31
C GLU A 115 4.39 -7.21 20.42
N THR A 116 5.36 -6.32 20.13
CA THR A 116 5.94 -5.40 21.10
C THR A 116 4.91 -4.38 21.60
N PHE A 117 4.17 -3.74 20.70
CA PHE A 117 3.22 -2.69 21.04
C PHE A 117 1.77 -3.19 21.13
N LYS A 118 1.55 -4.50 21.06
CA LYS A 118 0.20 -5.14 21.05
C LYS A 118 -0.75 -4.50 20.04
N PHE A 119 -0.18 -4.02 18.93
CA PHE A 119 -0.92 -3.35 17.87
C PHE A 119 -1.51 -4.36 16.90
N LYS A 120 -2.83 -4.27 16.66
CA LYS A 120 -3.52 -5.15 15.72
C LYS A 120 -3.37 -4.64 14.30
N LEU A 121 -2.46 -5.26 13.56
CA LEU A 121 -2.26 -4.97 12.14
C LEU A 121 -3.52 -5.29 11.32
N GLN A 122 -3.77 -4.49 10.29
CA GLN A 122 -4.88 -4.69 9.36
C GLN A 122 -4.39 -5.33 8.06
N ASP A 123 -5.25 -6.10 7.41
CA ASP A 123 -5.04 -6.55 6.04
C ASP A 123 -5.07 -5.36 5.07
N TRP A 124 -4.16 -5.32 4.09
CA TRP A 124 -4.02 -4.22 3.14
C TRP A 124 -5.29 -3.95 2.33
N LYS A 125 -6.13 -4.98 2.04
CA LYS A 125 -7.40 -4.78 1.32
C LYS A 125 -8.42 -4.03 2.17
N LYS A 126 -8.47 -4.34 3.48
CA LYS A 126 -9.34 -3.60 4.42
C LYS A 126 -8.87 -2.15 4.55
N ALA A 127 -7.56 -1.93 4.65
CA ALA A 127 -6.97 -0.60 4.69
C ALA A 127 -7.25 0.18 3.39
N LEU A 128 -7.12 -0.46 2.22
CA LEU A 128 -7.46 0.13 0.93
C LEU A 128 -8.94 0.54 0.86
N ASN A 129 -9.88 -0.29 1.34
CA ASN A 129 -11.30 0.04 1.36
C ASN A 129 -11.56 1.34 2.10
N LYS A 130 -11.07 1.46 3.33
CA LYS A 130 -11.20 2.69 4.14
C LYS A 130 -10.60 3.90 3.42
N THR A 131 -9.45 3.72 2.76
CA THR A 131 -8.77 4.82 2.06
C THR A 131 -9.53 5.27 0.81
N ILE A 132 -10.14 4.34 0.06
CA ILE A 132 -10.95 4.66 -1.13
C ILE A 132 -12.24 5.42 -0.76
N GLU A 133 -12.80 5.18 0.41
CA GLU A 133 -13.97 5.92 0.90
C GLU A 133 -13.66 7.42 1.09
N LEU A 134 -12.41 7.74 1.45
CA LEU A 134 -11.94 9.11 1.70
C LEU A 134 -11.53 9.88 0.43
N VAL A 135 -11.45 9.23 -0.71
CA VAL A 135 -11.02 9.83 -1.99
C VAL A 135 -12.10 9.71 -3.05
#